data_666cb748999261157b9b3855059afc9d
#
_entry.id   666cb748999261157b9b3855059afc9d
#
_cell.length_a   1.000
_cell.length_b   1.000
_cell.length_c   1.000
_cell.angle_alpha   90.00
_cell.angle_beta   90.00
_cell.angle_gamma   90.00
#
_symmetry.space_group_name_H-M   'P 1'
#
loop_
_entity.id
_entity.type
_entity.pdbx_description
1 polymer ?
#
loop_
_entity_poly.entity_id
_entity_poly.type
_entity_poly.pdbx_seq_one_letter_code
_entity_poly.pdbx_strand_id
1 'polypeptide(L)'
;MDIDKLVNEVIPPCDYQHRNGFNNNPIIDKLSENEKLLLENALIQKLQSEIEKDIDTLIVETLAYLKSRQALPTLYHLLEISDIDEVKLEIAAHIFEINQDEKMVEIAIDCFNKIAKRTDAYHVYAVSGAFNYLTKFKNKKINKLIKEYSSHPDYLISYNAKKALGA
;
A
#
# COMPACT_ATOMS: atom_id res chain seq x y z
N MET A 1 11.70 8.59 25.50
CA MET A 1 11.69 7.65 24.33
C MET A 1 12.56 8.27 23.24
N ASP A 2 13.43 7.47 22.65
CA ASP A 2 14.21 7.87 21.48
C ASP A 2 13.39 7.60 20.23
N ILE A 3 12.88 8.67 19.59
CA ILE A 3 12.00 8.57 18.44
C ILE A 3 12.73 8.03 17.20
N ASP A 4 14.01 8.37 17.03
CA ASP A 4 14.79 7.89 15.88
C ASP A 4 15.01 6.39 15.97
N LYS A 5 15.25 5.88 17.17
CA LYS A 5 15.35 4.45 17.43
C LYS A 5 14.01 3.75 17.11
N LEU A 6 12.89 4.30 17.57
CA LEU A 6 11.57 3.74 17.29
C LEU A 6 11.25 3.75 15.78
N VAL A 7 11.53 4.84 15.08
CA VAL A 7 11.35 4.92 13.63
C VAL A 7 12.18 3.82 12.92
N ASN A 8 13.42 3.61 13.32
CA ASN A 8 14.26 2.55 12.74
C ASN A 8 13.77 1.13 13.06
N GLU A 9 13.15 0.92 14.21
CA GLU A 9 12.52 -0.36 14.56
C GLU A 9 11.25 -0.63 13.73
N VAL A 10 10.45 0.41 13.49
CA VAL A 10 9.18 0.31 12.74
C VAL A 10 9.41 0.33 11.24
N ILE A 11 10.41 1.07 10.77
CA ILE A 11 10.81 1.19 9.35
C ILE A 11 12.28 0.79 9.22
N PRO A 12 12.61 -0.51 9.29
CA PRO A 12 13.97 -0.98 9.11
C PRO A 12 14.49 -0.73 7.69
N PRO A 13 15.79 -0.87 7.41
CA PRO A 13 16.36 -0.69 6.08
C PRO A 13 15.60 -1.42 4.99
N CYS A 14 15.42 -0.77 3.82
CA CYS A 14 14.66 -1.32 2.69
C CYS A 14 15.53 -2.31 1.89
N ASP A 15 15.82 -3.46 2.49
CA ASP A 15 16.54 -4.56 1.87
C ASP A 15 15.88 -5.91 2.24
N TYR A 16 16.20 -6.96 1.48
CA TYR A 16 15.62 -8.28 1.67
C TYR A 16 15.88 -8.86 3.07
N GLN A 17 17.08 -8.64 3.62
CA GLN A 17 17.47 -9.18 4.92
C GLN A 17 16.59 -8.63 6.05
N HIS A 18 16.23 -7.34 6.00
CA HIS A 18 15.45 -6.67 7.04
C HIS A 18 13.93 -6.71 6.78
N ARG A 19 13.51 -6.84 5.52
CA ARG A 19 12.09 -6.73 5.12
C ARG A 19 11.40 -8.05 4.82
N ASN A 20 12.15 -9.14 4.57
CA ASN A 20 11.52 -10.42 4.26
C ASN A 20 10.73 -10.97 5.47
N GLY A 21 9.40 -11.00 5.33
CA GLY A 21 8.49 -11.42 6.39
C GLY A 21 8.37 -10.44 7.56
N PHE A 22 8.93 -9.23 7.44
CA PHE A 22 8.81 -8.21 8.48
C PHE A 22 7.38 -7.69 8.61
N ASN A 23 6.93 -7.54 9.86
CA ASN A 23 5.64 -6.96 10.21
C ASN A 23 5.83 -6.05 11.42
N ASN A 24 5.56 -4.76 11.25
CA ASN A 24 5.71 -3.77 12.30
C ASN A 24 4.47 -3.60 13.21
N ASN A 25 3.32 -4.16 12.84
CA ASN A 25 2.09 -4.02 13.60
C ASN A 25 2.25 -4.40 15.10
N PRO A 26 2.93 -5.52 15.46
CA PRO A 26 3.12 -5.89 16.86
C PRO A 26 3.97 -4.89 17.65
N ILE A 27 4.82 -4.11 16.99
CA ILE A 27 5.59 -3.02 17.63
C ILE A 27 4.65 -1.86 17.91
N ILE A 28 3.86 -1.46 16.90
CA ILE A 28 2.93 -0.34 16.97
C ILE A 28 1.83 -0.59 18.01
N ASP A 29 1.31 -1.81 18.08
CA ASP A 29 0.23 -2.18 19.01
C ASP A 29 0.63 -2.04 20.50
N LYS A 30 1.92 -2.10 20.80
CA LYS A 30 2.46 -1.93 22.15
C LYS A 30 2.67 -0.48 22.55
N LEU A 31 2.59 0.45 21.61
CA LEU A 31 2.81 1.87 21.86
C LEU A 31 1.61 2.50 22.56
N SER A 32 1.88 3.41 23.50
CA SER A 32 0.87 4.33 24.03
C SER A 32 0.38 5.31 22.95
N GLU A 33 -0.76 5.93 23.14
CA GLU A 33 -1.31 6.91 22.20
C GLU A 33 -0.36 8.10 21.96
N ASN A 34 0.36 8.54 22.99
CA ASN A 34 1.38 9.60 22.83
C ASN A 34 2.56 9.14 21.97
N GLU A 35 3.02 7.91 22.14
CA GLU A 35 4.09 7.34 21.33
C GLU A 35 3.67 7.14 19.89
N LYS A 36 2.42 6.69 19.64
CA LYS A 36 1.85 6.60 18.29
C LYS A 36 1.80 7.97 17.61
N LEU A 37 1.40 9.03 18.34
CA LEU A 37 1.37 10.40 17.80
C LEU A 37 2.78 10.90 17.45
N LEU A 38 3.78 10.64 18.28
CA LEU A 38 5.17 11.00 17.99
C LEU A 38 5.69 10.22 16.77
N LEU A 39 5.41 8.93 16.70
CA LEU A 39 5.77 8.10 15.56
C LEU A 39 5.08 8.60 14.27
N GLU A 40 3.79 8.87 14.31
CA GLU A 40 3.02 9.43 13.19
C GLU A 40 3.67 10.70 12.62
N ASN A 41 3.99 11.66 13.48
CA ASN A 41 4.62 12.91 13.09
C ASN A 41 6.01 12.69 12.47
N ALA A 42 6.82 11.80 13.06
CA ALA A 42 8.15 11.48 12.54
C ALA A 42 8.07 10.78 11.17
N LEU A 43 7.11 9.87 10.97
CA LEU A 43 6.90 9.18 9.70
C LEU A 43 6.39 10.13 8.60
N ILE A 44 5.51 11.09 8.92
CA ILE A 44 5.07 12.11 7.96
C ILE A 44 6.26 12.97 7.52
N GLN A 45 7.09 13.44 8.46
CA GLN A 45 8.28 14.23 8.15
C GLN A 45 9.27 13.43 7.29
N LYS A 46 9.49 12.15 7.63
CA LYS A 46 10.36 11.27 6.85
C LYS A 46 9.82 11.11 5.43
N LEU A 47 8.53 10.83 5.26
CA LEU A 47 7.90 10.68 3.96
C LEU A 47 8.02 11.95 3.11
N GLN A 48 7.80 13.14 3.72
CA GLN A 48 7.97 14.44 3.06
C GLN A 48 9.41 14.70 2.62
N SER A 49 10.40 14.24 3.38
CA SER A 49 11.82 14.37 3.02
C SER A 49 12.27 13.44 1.89
N GLU A 50 11.49 12.40 1.60
CA GLU A 50 11.77 11.38 0.56
C GLU A 50 10.95 11.59 -0.71
N ILE A 51 10.14 12.64 -0.79
CA ILE A 51 9.13 12.83 -1.84
C ILE A 51 9.74 12.90 -3.27
N GLU A 52 11.00 13.30 -3.39
CA GLU A 52 11.75 13.35 -4.67
C GLU A 52 12.63 12.11 -4.91
N LYS A 53 12.53 11.11 -4.03
CA LYS A 53 13.33 9.89 -4.05
C LYS A 53 12.42 8.67 -4.24
N ASP A 54 13.04 7.49 -4.29
CA ASP A 54 12.29 6.23 -4.20
C ASP A 54 11.59 6.15 -2.83
N ILE A 55 10.26 6.21 -2.87
CA ILE A 55 9.42 6.24 -1.67
C ILE A 55 9.46 4.87 -1.00
N ASP A 56 9.74 4.85 0.30
CA ASP A 56 9.56 3.65 1.11
C ASP A 56 8.07 3.44 1.42
N THR A 57 7.40 2.58 0.67
CA THR A 57 5.97 2.32 0.80
C THR A 57 5.56 1.72 2.14
N LEU A 58 6.49 1.14 2.93
CA LEU A 58 6.20 0.71 4.30
C LEU A 58 5.83 1.89 5.21
N ILE A 59 6.35 3.09 4.94
CA ILE A 59 5.93 4.30 5.66
C ILE A 59 4.45 4.59 5.39
N VAL A 60 4.04 4.50 4.12
CA VAL A 60 2.64 4.72 3.71
C VAL A 60 1.70 3.67 4.36
N GLU A 61 2.08 2.40 4.31
CA GLU A 61 1.36 1.30 4.96
C GLU A 61 1.23 1.52 6.48
N THR A 62 2.32 1.93 7.13
CA THR A 62 2.35 2.20 8.57
C THR A 62 1.43 3.36 8.94
N LEU A 63 1.45 4.45 8.18
CA LEU A 63 0.54 5.60 8.38
C LEU A 63 -0.93 5.21 8.18
N ALA A 64 -1.21 4.30 7.23
CA ALA A 64 -2.56 3.75 7.04
C ALA A 64 -2.98 2.85 8.23
N TYR A 65 -2.07 2.04 8.75
CA TYR A 65 -2.32 1.23 9.95
C TYR A 65 -2.64 2.09 11.17
N LEU A 66 -1.91 3.20 11.35
CA LEU A 66 -2.18 4.21 12.39
C LEU A 66 -3.47 5.02 12.13
N LYS A 67 -4.13 4.85 10.99
CA LYS A 67 -5.29 5.66 10.56
C LYS A 67 -4.99 7.17 10.53
N SER A 68 -3.78 7.53 10.12
CA SER A 68 -3.26 8.89 10.13
C SER A 68 -3.99 9.81 9.16
N ARG A 69 -4.95 10.58 9.64
CA ARG A 69 -5.59 11.62 8.83
C ARG A 69 -4.65 12.79 8.54
N GLN A 70 -3.66 13.03 9.40
CA GLN A 70 -2.66 14.08 9.20
C GLN A 70 -1.74 13.78 8.01
N ALA A 71 -1.55 12.51 7.66
CA ALA A 71 -0.76 12.10 6.51
C ALA A 71 -1.48 12.33 5.15
N LEU A 72 -2.82 12.47 5.13
CA LEU A 72 -3.59 12.53 3.89
C LEU A 72 -3.09 13.58 2.88
N PRO A 73 -2.79 14.85 3.25
CA PRO A 73 -2.27 15.82 2.28
C PRO A 73 -0.99 15.34 1.58
N THR A 74 -0.06 14.73 2.33
CA THR A 74 1.17 14.17 1.78
C THR A 74 0.89 12.96 0.89
N LEU A 75 -0.03 12.07 1.29
CA LEU A 75 -0.40 10.89 0.50
C LEU A 75 -1.10 11.27 -0.81
N TYR A 76 -2.00 12.25 -0.81
CA TYR A 76 -2.62 12.75 -2.05
C TYR A 76 -1.59 13.38 -2.98
N HIS A 77 -0.64 14.14 -2.44
CA HIS A 77 0.44 14.70 -3.24
C HIS A 77 1.32 13.60 -3.87
N LEU A 78 1.69 12.58 -3.10
CA LEU A 78 2.42 11.41 -3.62
C LEU A 78 1.65 10.68 -4.71
N LEU A 79 0.34 10.51 -4.54
CA LEU A 79 -0.53 9.90 -5.54
C LEU A 79 -0.52 10.68 -6.86
N GLU A 80 -0.52 12.02 -6.77
CA GLU A 80 -0.50 12.91 -7.92
C GLU A 80 0.81 12.86 -8.69
N ILE A 81 1.95 12.90 -7.98
CA ILE A 81 3.28 12.97 -8.61
C ILE A 81 3.85 11.61 -9.02
N SER A 82 3.31 10.50 -8.50
CA SER A 82 3.78 9.16 -8.88
C SER A 82 3.39 8.85 -10.33
N ASP A 83 4.32 8.31 -11.11
CA ASP A 83 4.13 7.84 -12.49
C ASP A 83 4.12 6.31 -12.61
N ILE A 84 4.30 5.59 -11.48
CA ILE A 84 4.31 4.12 -11.41
C ILE A 84 2.93 3.62 -10.96
N ASP A 85 2.22 2.90 -11.83
CA ASP A 85 0.85 2.47 -11.57
C ASP A 85 0.71 1.55 -10.36
N GLU A 86 1.70 0.69 -10.08
CA GLU A 86 1.73 -0.16 -8.88
C GLU A 86 1.81 0.69 -7.60
N VAL A 87 2.66 1.71 -7.58
CA VAL A 87 2.82 2.64 -6.45
C VAL A 87 1.55 3.47 -6.26
N LYS A 88 0.97 3.98 -7.35
CA LYS A 88 -0.32 4.71 -7.29
C LYS A 88 -1.44 3.86 -6.73
N LEU A 89 -1.54 2.59 -7.15
CA LEU A 89 -2.54 1.65 -6.63
C LEU A 89 -2.37 1.43 -5.14
N GLU A 90 -1.14 1.21 -4.68
CA GLU A 90 -0.82 1.03 -3.27
C GLU A 90 -1.20 2.27 -2.45
N ILE A 91 -0.79 3.48 -2.88
CA ILE A 91 -1.11 4.72 -2.20
C ILE A 91 -2.63 4.95 -2.17
N ALA A 92 -3.34 4.73 -3.28
CA ALA A 92 -4.79 4.87 -3.34
C ALA A 92 -5.51 3.92 -2.37
N ALA A 93 -5.04 2.67 -2.26
CA ALA A 93 -5.57 1.71 -1.30
C ALA A 93 -5.39 2.19 0.15
N HIS A 94 -4.23 2.72 0.49
CA HIS A 94 -3.95 3.23 1.82
C HIS A 94 -4.72 4.52 2.15
N ILE A 95 -4.89 5.44 1.20
CA ILE A 95 -5.77 6.60 1.37
C ILE A 95 -7.20 6.12 1.66
N PHE A 96 -7.70 5.15 0.91
CA PHE A 96 -9.02 4.58 1.14
C PHE A 96 -9.15 3.93 2.52
N GLU A 97 -8.14 3.22 3.00
CA GLU A 97 -8.13 2.65 4.36
C GLU A 97 -8.22 3.72 5.46
N ILE A 98 -7.69 4.93 5.21
CA ILE A 98 -7.70 6.03 6.19
C ILE A 98 -9.04 6.76 6.23
N ASN A 99 -9.60 7.13 5.06
CA ASN A 99 -10.73 8.07 4.99
C ASN A 99 -11.92 7.61 4.14
N GLN A 100 -11.86 6.44 3.52
CA GLN A 100 -12.93 5.88 2.67
C GLN A 100 -13.27 6.79 1.47
N ASP A 101 -12.29 7.47 0.89
CA ASP A 101 -12.49 8.31 -0.30
C ASP A 101 -12.82 7.44 -1.52
N GLU A 102 -14.08 7.46 -1.96
CA GLU A 102 -14.58 6.66 -3.09
C GLU A 102 -13.88 6.99 -4.43
N LYS A 103 -13.26 8.14 -4.58
CA LYS A 103 -12.45 8.46 -5.76
C LYS A 103 -11.26 7.52 -5.92
N MET A 104 -10.75 6.99 -4.80
CA MET A 104 -9.64 6.03 -4.81
C MET A 104 -10.02 4.72 -5.48
N VAL A 105 -11.29 4.33 -5.47
CA VAL A 105 -11.79 3.14 -6.17
C VAL A 105 -11.58 3.25 -7.67
N GLU A 106 -11.93 4.39 -8.27
CA GLU A 106 -11.79 4.61 -9.72
C GLU A 106 -10.30 4.70 -10.11
N ILE A 107 -9.47 5.34 -9.29
CA ILE A 107 -8.02 5.41 -9.49
C ILE A 107 -7.43 3.99 -9.43
N ALA A 108 -7.82 3.19 -8.45
CA ALA A 108 -7.34 1.81 -8.30
C ALA A 108 -7.70 0.94 -9.51
N ILE A 109 -8.93 1.06 -10.04
CA ILE A 109 -9.38 0.34 -11.24
C ILE A 109 -8.56 0.78 -12.47
N ASP A 110 -8.33 2.10 -12.64
CA ASP A 110 -7.53 2.62 -13.74
C ASP A 110 -6.09 2.12 -13.69
N CYS A 111 -5.43 2.21 -12.52
CA CYS A 111 -4.08 1.70 -12.32
C CYS A 111 -4.00 0.20 -12.59
N PHE A 112 -4.93 -0.60 -12.05
CA PHE A 112 -4.96 -2.03 -12.29
C PHE A 112 -5.12 -2.38 -13.77
N ASN A 113 -6.00 -1.68 -14.49
CA ASN A 113 -6.18 -1.90 -15.93
C ASN A 113 -4.91 -1.59 -16.75
N LYS A 114 -4.11 -0.61 -16.33
CA LYS A 114 -2.81 -0.32 -16.95
C LYS A 114 -1.79 -1.41 -16.63
N ILE A 115 -1.70 -1.86 -15.38
CA ILE A 115 -0.85 -2.97 -14.94
C ILE A 115 -1.20 -4.25 -15.73
N ALA A 116 -2.50 -4.56 -15.88
CA ALA A 116 -2.98 -5.75 -16.57
C ALA A 116 -2.69 -5.74 -18.09
N LYS A 117 -2.48 -4.59 -18.69
CA LYS A 117 -2.12 -4.44 -20.11
C LYS A 117 -0.62 -4.54 -20.38
N ARG A 118 0.22 -4.60 -19.37
CA ARG A 118 1.67 -4.74 -19.54
C ARG A 118 2.03 -6.06 -20.22
N THR A 119 3.14 -6.06 -20.92
CA THR A 119 3.64 -7.25 -21.65
C THR A 119 5.08 -7.59 -21.29
N ASP A 120 5.64 -6.89 -20.28
CA ASP A 120 7.00 -7.14 -19.80
C ASP A 120 7.11 -8.42 -18.97
N ALA A 121 8.35 -8.82 -18.68
CA ALA A 121 8.64 -10.05 -17.92
C ALA A 121 8.06 -10.09 -16.48
N TYR A 122 7.71 -8.92 -15.92
CA TYR A 122 7.17 -8.80 -14.56
C TYR A 122 5.64 -8.72 -14.53
N HIS A 123 4.97 -8.74 -15.67
CA HIS A 123 3.52 -8.60 -15.79
C HIS A 123 2.74 -9.52 -14.83
N VAL A 124 3.05 -10.82 -14.82
CA VAL A 124 2.34 -11.80 -13.98
C VAL A 124 2.48 -11.47 -12.49
N TYR A 125 3.65 -11.06 -12.05
CA TYR A 125 3.91 -10.66 -10.66
C TYR A 125 3.22 -9.34 -10.31
N ALA A 126 3.25 -8.37 -11.21
CA ALA A 126 2.60 -7.07 -11.02
C ALA A 126 1.08 -7.22 -10.89
N VAL A 127 0.43 -7.99 -11.76
CA VAL A 127 -1.01 -8.28 -11.69
C VAL A 127 -1.35 -9.05 -10.41
N SER A 128 -0.59 -10.09 -10.09
CA SER A 128 -0.81 -10.90 -8.88
C SER A 128 -0.65 -10.09 -7.60
N GLY A 129 0.37 -9.22 -7.54
CA GLY A 129 0.63 -8.32 -6.41
C GLY A 129 -0.47 -7.27 -6.23
N ALA A 130 -1.01 -6.75 -7.34
CA ALA A 130 -2.07 -5.75 -7.31
C ALA A 130 -3.34 -6.21 -6.58
N PHE A 131 -3.66 -7.50 -6.62
CA PHE A 131 -4.82 -8.02 -5.90
C PHE A 131 -4.75 -7.80 -4.38
N ASN A 132 -3.54 -7.78 -3.78
CA ASN A 132 -3.38 -7.52 -2.35
C ASN A 132 -3.87 -6.11 -1.97
N TYR A 133 -3.65 -5.13 -2.84
CA TYR A 133 -4.13 -3.76 -2.62
C TYR A 133 -5.60 -3.60 -2.99
N LEU A 134 -6.06 -4.24 -4.06
CA LEU A 134 -7.47 -4.19 -4.47
C LEU A 134 -8.41 -4.71 -3.39
N THR A 135 -8.02 -5.75 -2.63
CA THR A 135 -8.85 -6.31 -1.55
C THR A 135 -9.12 -5.32 -0.40
N LYS A 136 -8.29 -4.29 -0.25
CA LYS A 136 -8.43 -3.27 0.82
C LYS A 136 -9.67 -2.39 0.63
N PHE A 137 -10.16 -2.26 -0.60
CA PHE A 137 -11.32 -1.41 -0.91
C PHE A 137 -12.66 -2.01 -0.48
N LYS A 138 -12.77 -3.33 -0.34
CA LYS A 138 -14.04 -4.03 -0.01
C LYS A 138 -15.23 -3.52 -0.84
N ASN A 139 -15.00 -3.23 -2.11
CA ASN A 139 -15.93 -2.58 -3.04
C ASN A 139 -16.46 -3.58 -4.07
N LYS A 140 -17.77 -3.50 -4.40
CA LYS A 140 -18.41 -4.43 -5.33
C LYS A 140 -17.84 -4.38 -6.75
N LYS A 141 -17.47 -3.18 -7.26
CA LYS A 141 -16.86 -3.02 -8.59
C LYS A 141 -15.50 -3.72 -8.64
N ILE A 142 -14.68 -3.52 -7.59
CA ILE A 142 -13.36 -4.14 -7.47
C ILE A 142 -13.49 -5.66 -7.31
N ASN A 143 -14.41 -6.14 -6.49
CA ASN A 143 -14.64 -7.59 -6.36
C ASN A 143 -15.07 -8.23 -7.69
N LYS A 144 -15.90 -7.53 -8.48
CA LYS A 144 -16.25 -7.98 -9.84
C LYS A 144 -15.03 -8.04 -10.74
N LEU A 145 -14.18 -7.00 -10.72
CA LEU A 145 -12.94 -6.95 -11.49
C LEU A 145 -12.02 -8.11 -11.12
N ILE A 146 -11.77 -8.36 -9.83
CA ILE A 146 -10.93 -9.49 -9.37
C ILE A 146 -11.54 -10.82 -9.84
N LYS A 147 -12.87 -10.96 -9.80
CA LYS A 147 -13.56 -12.19 -10.22
C LYS A 147 -13.32 -12.52 -11.69
N GLU A 148 -13.22 -11.53 -12.57
CA GLU A 148 -12.92 -11.73 -13.99
C GLU A 148 -11.55 -12.42 -14.20
N TYR A 149 -10.61 -12.22 -13.28
CA TYR A 149 -9.28 -12.82 -13.32
C TYR A 149 -9.20 -14.20 -12.63
N SER A 150 -10.26 -14.65 -11.95
CA SER A 150 -10.27 -15.98 -11.30
C SER A 150 -10.23 -17.15 -12.30
N SER A 151 -10.54 -16.88 -13.57
CA SER A 151 -10.45 -17.85 -14.68
C SER A 151 -9.33 -17.49 -15.68
N HIS A 152 -8.35 -16.68 -15.27
CA HIS A 152 -7.25 -16.29 -16.14
C HIS A 152 -6.43 -17.51 -16.55
N PRO A 153 -5.93 -17.59 -17.81
CA PRO A 153 -5.13 -18.74 -18.29
C PRO A 153 -3.81 -18.91 -17.54
N ASP A 154 -3.21 -17.83 -17.07
CA ASP A 154 -2.04 -17.91 -16.19
C ASP A 154 -2.46 -18.36 -14.79
N TYR A 155 -1.84 -19.46 -14.33
CA TYR A 155 -2.16 -20.07 -13.05
C TYR A 155 -1.91 -19.14 -11.86
N LEU A 156 -0.80 -18.38 -11.85
CA LEU A 156 -0.44 -17.51 -10.73
C LEU A 156 -1.44 -16.37 -10.60
N ILE A 157 -1.85 -15.78 -11.71
CA ILE A 157 -2.88 -14.73 -11.74
C ILE A 157 -4.22 -15.28 -11.23
N SER A 158 -4.69 -16.42 -11.78
CA SER A 158 -5.97 -16.99 -11.38
C SER A 158 -5.99 -17.45 -9.91
N TYR A 159 -4.89 -18.00 -9.43
CA TYR A 159 -4.73 -18.41 -8.03
C TYR A 159 -4.81 -17.21 -7.08
N ASN A 160 -4.05 -16.14 -7.37
CA ASN A 160 -4.07 -14.95 -6.51
C ASN A 160 -5.40 -14.18 -6.58
N ALA A 161 -6.08 -14.17 -7.73
CA ALA A 161 -7.42 -13.60 -7.83
C ALA A 161 -8.44 -14.38 -6.97
N LYS A 162 -8.42 -15.72 -6.99
CA LYS A 162 -9.26 -16.55 -6.12
C LYS A 162 -8.95 -16.31 -4.64
N LYS A 163 -7.67 -16.31 -4.27
CA LYS A 163 -7.23 -16.03 -2.91
C LYS A 163 -7.72 -14.65 -2.43
N ALA A 164 -7.65 -13.63 -3.27
CA ALA A 164 -8.14 -12.29 -2.99
C ALA A 164 -9.66 -12.23 -2.74
N LEU A 165 -10.41 -13.14 -3.35
CA LEU A 165 -11.87 -13.28 -3.12
C LEU A 165 -12.22 -14.15 -1.91
N GLY A 166 -11.24 -14.69 -1.21
CA GLY A 166 -11.44 -15.58 -0.07
C GLY A 166 -11.79 -17.03 -0.44
N ALA A 167 -11.45 -17.39 -1.66
CA ALA A 167 -11.72 -18.76 -2.17
C ALA A 167 -10.50 -19.69 -2.01
#